data_e3e9cc25557fd4d88e918007b61b37f6
#
_entry.id   e3e9cc25557fd4d88e918007b61b37f6
#
_cell.length_a   1.000
_cell.length_b   1.000
_cell.length_c   1.000
_cell.angle_alpha   90.00
_cell.angle_beta   90.00
_cell.angle_gamma   90.00
#
_symmetry.space_group_name_H-M   'P 1'
#
loop_
_entity.id
_entity.type
_entity.pdbx_description
1 polymer ?
#
loop_
_entity_poly.entity_id
_entity_poly.type
_entity_poly.pdbx_seq_one_letter_code
_entity_poly.pdbx_strand_id
1 'polypeptide(L)'
;EKPLSLTLREAHEVYRRVEKAGKRLLPVYQNRYNPLVAHVKQLIDSGRLGRIHQFVCNVLWNRNDEYFQIDWHGTSEFDGGVLYTQASHYVDMLHYFFGEVESHKGEGGSLRGFEVFDSVSAVLRFRSGAVGTLNATVDVYEKNFATEFTLIAEKGTIRLSGTNLNQIDFW
;
A
#
# COMPACT_ATOMS: atom_id res chain seq x y z
N GLU A 1 -0.33 -10.14 -12.16
CA GLU A 1 -0.70 -8.76 -11.82
C GLU A 1 -1.16 -8.65 -10.36
N LYS A 2 -1.20 -7.46 -9.83
CA LYS A 2 -1.69 -7.13 -8.49
C LYS A 2 -3.03 -6.35 -8.60
N PRO A 3 -3.92 -6.47 -7.62
CA PRO A 3 -3.93 -7.50 -6.57
C PRO A 3 -4.22 -8.89 -7.16
N LEU A 4 -3.89 -9.93 -6.42
CA LEU A 4 -4.16 -11.31 -6.87
C LEU A 4 -5.67 -11.57 -7.04
N SER A 5 -6.47 -10.99 -6.17
CA SER A 5 -7.93 -11.05 -6.15
C SER A 5 -8.49 -10.00 -5.20
N LEU A 6 -9.80 -9.81 -5.19
CA LEU A 6 -10.49 -8.91 -4.28
C LEU A 6 -10.86 -9.58 -2.94
N THR A 7 -10.89 -10.91 -2.89
CA THR A 7 -11.27 -11.65 -1.69
C THR A 7 -10.26 -12.74 -1.32
N LEU A 8 -10.15 -13.04 -0.02
CA LEU A 8 -9.32 -14.15 0.47
C LEU A 8 -9.77 -15.50 -0.10
N ARG A 9 -11.08 -15.68 -0.30
CA ARG A 9 -11.63 -16.92 -0.88
C ARG A 9 -11.09 -17.16 -2.28
N GLU A 10 -11.11 -16.15 -3.12
CA GLU A 10 -10.57 -16.22 -4.49
C GLU A 10 -9.06 -16.43 -4.49
N ALA A 11 -8.33 -15.69 -3.64
CA ALA A 11 -6.90 -15.88 -3.47
C ALA A 11 -6.56 -17.34 -3.12
N HIS A 12 -7.25 -17.91 -2.14
CA HIS A 12 -7.06 -19.31 -1.75
C HIS A 12 -7.42 -20.29 -2.86
N GLU A 13 -8.45 -20.00 -3.66
CA GLU A 13 -8.82 -20.85 -4.80
C GLU A 13 -7.72 -20.81 -5.87
N VAL A 14 -7.19 -19.64 -6.21
CA VAL A 14 -6.08 -19.49 -7.14
C VAL A 14 -4.86 -20.27 -6.65
N TYR A 15 -4.47 -20.12 -5.36
CA TYR A 15 -3.35 -20.86 -4.78
C TYR A 15 -3.54 -22.38 -4.88
N ARG A 16 -4.71 -22.90 -4.50
CA ARG A 16 -5.01 -24.34 -4.60
C ARG A 16 -4.94 -24.86 -6.02
N ARG A 17 -5.44 -24.12 -7.00
CA ARG A 17 -5.38 -24.50 -8.43
C ARG A 17 -3.95 -24.55 -8.94
N VAL A 18 -3.14 -23.56 -8.58
CA VAL A 18 -1.73 -23.47 -8.98
C VAL A 18 -0.92 -24.62 -8.36
N GLU A 19 -1.12 -24.89 -7.06
CA GLU A 19 -0.49 -26.00 -6.35
C GLU A 19 -0.86 -27.35 -6.97
N LYS A 20 -2.15 -27.60 -7.23
CA LYS A 20 -2.64 -28.81 -7.89
C LYS A 20 -2.04 -28.99 -9.29
N ALA A 21 -1.76 -27.90 -9.99
CA ALA A 21 -1.13 -27.94 -11.33
C ALA A 21 0.40 -28.10 -11.26
N GLY A 22 1.02 -28.15 -10.07
CA GLY A 22 2.47 -28.20 -9.90
C GLY A 22 3.18 -26.96 -10.41
N LYS A 23 2.51 -25.81 -10.44
CA LYS A 23 3.04 -24.53 -10.91
C LYS A 23 3.39 -23.60 -9.76
N ARG A 24 4.00 -22.46 -10.08
CA ARG A 24 4.32 -21.39 -9.11
C ARG A 24 3.46 -20.16 -9.40
N LEU A 25 2.99 -19.53 -8.34
CA LEU A 25 2.31 -18.24 -8.37
C LEU A 25 3.26 -17.17 -7.81
N LEU A 26 3.49 -16.13 -8.58
CA LEU A 26 4.41 -15.04 -8.22
C LEU A 26 3.68 -13.70 -8.36
N PRO A 27 2.94 -13.24 -7.32
CA PRO A 27 2.41 -11.89 -7.30
C PRO A 27 3.54 -10.87 -7.31
N VAL A 28 3.46 -9.85 -8.17
CA VAL A 28 4.53 -8.88 -8.34
C VAL A 28 4.18 -7.58 -7.61
N TYR A 29 4.94 -7.29 -6.54
CA TYR A 29 4.94 -6.02 -5.82
C TYR A 29 6.31 -5.35 -6.04
N GLN A 30 6.45 -4.65 -7.18
CA GLN A 30 7.73 -4.12 -7.66
C GLN A 30 8.39 -3.14 -6.69
N ASN A 31 7.64 -2.43 -5.84
CA ASN A 31 8.19 -1.48 -4.88
C ASN A 31 9.19 -2.11 -3.90
N ARG A 32 9.05 -3.41 -3.60
CA ARG A 32 10.02 -4.15 -2.77
C ARG A 32 11.42 -4.21 -3.39
N TYR A 33 11.53 -4.09 -4.73
CA TYR A 33 12.78 -4.13 -5.47
C TYR A 33 13.37 -2.75 -5.75
N ASN A 34 12.70 -1.68 -5.34
CA ASN A 34 13.28 -0.34 -5.36
C ASN A 34 14.50 -0.32 -4.42
N PRO A 35 15.68 0.14 -4.88
CA PRO A 35 16.90 0.12 -4.09
C PRO A 35 16.79 0.81 -2.72
N LEU A 36 16.07 1.94 -2.64
CA LEU A 36 15.86 2.66 -1.37
C LEU A 36 14.94 1.88 -0.43
N VAL A 37 13.84 1.31 -0.95
CA VAL A 37 12.93 0.47 -0.17
C VAL A 37 13.66 -0.77 0.36
N ALA A 38 14.44 -1.43 -0.49
CA ALA A 38 15.25 -2.58 -0.09
C ALA A 38 16.30 -2.20 0.98
N HIS A 39 16.93 -1.04 0.84
CA HIS A 39 17.90 -0.54 1.82
C HIS A 39 17.24 -0.24 3.17
N VAL A 40 16.09 0.44 3.19
CA VAL A 40 15.31 0.68 4.43
C VAL A 40 14.94 -0.66 5.09
N LYS A 41 14.51 -1.65 4.31
CA LYS A 41 14.21 -2.99 4.84
C LYS A 41 15.43 -3.64 5.50
N GLN A 42 16.61 -3.56 4.88
CA GLN A 42 17.84 -4.05 5.48
C GLN A 42 18.19 -3.36 6.81
N LEU A 43 17.95 -2.04 6.92
CA LEU A 43 18.16 -1.31 8.16
C LEU A 43 17.21 -1.75 9.27
N ILE A 44 15.94 -2.00 8.91
CA ILE A 44 14.94 -2.54 9.84
C ILE A 44 15.36 -3.93 10.32
N ASP A 45 15.64 -4.85 9.37
CA ASP A 45 15.95 -6.26 9.67
C ASP A 45 17.25 -6.44 10.45
N SER A 46 18.23 -5.56 10.22
CA SER A 46 19.51 -5.57 10.97
C SER A 46 19.38 -4.97 12.37
N GLY A 47 18.22 -4.40 12.74
CA GLY A 47 18.02 -3.74 14.03
C GLY A 47 18.76 -2.40 14.19
N ARG A 48 19.40 -1.88 13.14
CA ARG A 48 20.18 -0.62 13.20
C ARG A 48 19.32 0.58 13.56
N LEU A 49 18.06 0.58 13.17
CA LEU A 49 17.10 1.64 13.53
C LEU A 49 16.53 1.50 14.95
N GLY A 50 16.75 0.35 15.61
CA GLY A 50 16.05 0.05 16.86
C GLY A 50 14.57 -0.22 16.62
N ARG A 51 13.73 0.02 17.63
CA ARG A 51 12.27 -0.17 17.49
C ARG A 51 11.68 0.91 16.60
N ILE A 52 10.77 0.49 15.72
CA ILE A 52 9.97 1.42 14.95
C ILE A 52 8.80 1.87 15.81
N HIS A 53 8.66 3.17 16.00
CA HIS A 53 7.60 3.77 16.82
C HIS A 53 6.38 4.13 15.98
N GLN A 54 6.63 4.87 14.89
CA GLN A 54 5.55 5.46 14.10
C GLN A 54 5.88 5.46 12.61
N PHE A 55 4.84 5.44 11.80
CA PHE A 55 4.94 5.66 10.36
C PHE A 55 3.80 6.55 9.85
N VAL A 56 4.04 7.20 8.72
CA VAL A 56 3.02 7.91 7.92
C VAL A 56 3.19 7.46 6.47
N CYS A 57 2.11 7.02 5.86
CA CYS A 57 2.09 6.63 4.45
C CYS A 57 0.99 7.41 3.73
N ASN A 58 1.36 8.21 2.73
CA ASN A 58 0.44 9.01 1.93
C ASN A 58 0.54 8.60 0.47
N VAL A 59 -0.61 8.29 -0.12
CA VAL A 59 -0.78 7.99 -1.55
C VAL A 59 -1.87 8.93 -2.09
N LEU A 60 -1.46 10.13 -2.44
CA LEU A 60 -2.36 11.23 -2.79
C LEU A 60 -2.27 11.48 -4.30
N TRP A 61 -3.08 10.76 -5.05
CA TRP A 61 -3.02 10.71 -6.50
C TRP A 61 -4.28 11.30 -7.15
N ASN A 62 -4.15 11.60 -8.42
CA ASN A 62 -5.26 11.94 -9.31
C ASN A 62 -5.56 10.73 -10.21
N ARG A 63 -6.85 10.46 -10.37
CA ARG A 63 -7.38 9.69 -11.48
C ARG A 63 -8.53 10.49 -12.09
N ASN A 64 -8.30 10.96 -13.31
CA ASN A 64 -9.26 11.79 -14.03
C ASN A 64 -10.48 10.98 -14.51
N ASP A 65 -11.46 11.66 -15.09
CA ASP A 65 -12.67 11.00 -15.57
C ASP A 65 -12.40 10.01 -16.70
N GLU A 66 -11.38 10.25 -17.53
CA GLU A 66 -10.99 9.30 -18.59
C GLU A 66 -10.55 7.95 -18.03
N TYR A 67 -9.84 7.95 -16.88
CA TYR A 67 -9.47 6.72 -16.20
C TYR A 67 -10.70 5.88 -15.83
N PHE A 68 -11.77 6.53 -15.37
CA PHE A 68 -13.00 5.86 -14.94
C PHE A 68 -13.99 5.58 -16.10
N GLN A 69 -13.66 5.93 -17.36
CA GLN A 69 -14.41 5.48 -18.53
C GLN A 69 -14.17 4.01 -18.89
N ILE A 70 -13.18 3.37 -18.29
CA ILE A 70 -12.94 1.94 -18.47
C ILE A 70 -13.96 1.18 -17.63
N ASP A 71 -14.74 0.33 -18.25
CA ASP A 71 -15.96 -0.30 -17.72
C ASP A 71 -15.84 -0.92 -16.33
N TRP A 72 -14.67 -1.42 -15.95
CA TRP A 72 -14.49 -2.08 -14.67
C TRP A 72 -13.96 -1.14 -13.56
N HIS A 73 -13.42 0.04 -13.89
CA HIS A 73 -12.95 1.00 -12.89
C HIS A 73 -14.11 1.56 -12.07
N GLY A 74 -13.92 1.67 -10.77
CA GLY A 74 -14.94 2.17 -9.85
C GLY A 74 -16.04 1.18 -9.50
N THR A 75 -15.99 -0.06 -10.02
CA THR A 75 -16.99 -1.11 -9.74
C THR A 75 -16.60 -1.97 -8.56
N SER A 76 -17.58 -2.44 -7.80
CA SER A 76 -17.35 -3.34 -6.66
C SER A 76 -16.91 -4.75 -7.08
N GLU A 77 -17.28 -5.17 -8.30
CA GLU A 77 -17.01 -6.51 -8.81
C GLU A 77 -15.54 -6.70 -9.21
N PHE A 78 -14.90 -5.66 -9.78
CA PHE A 78 -13.56 -5.81 -10.38
C PHE A 78 -12.50 -4.85 -9.86
N ASP A 79 -12.85 -3.66 -9.35
CA ASP A 79 -11.89 -2.63 -8.96
C ASP A 79 -11.43 -2.79 -7.49
N GLY A 80 -12.37 -2.93 -6.56
CA GLY A 80 -12.08 -2.99 -5.13
C GLY A 80 -11.64 -1.65 -4.51
N GLY A 81 -11.55 -0.57 -5.31
CA GLY A 81 -11.26 0.79 -4.89
C GLY A 81 -9.77 1.11 -4.67
N VAL A 82 -9.53 2.31 -4.13
CA VAL A 82 -8.18 2.88 -4.01
C VAL A 82 -7.18 1.99 -3.28
N LEU A 83 -7.61 1.22 -2.28
CA LEU A 83 -6.71 0.33 -1.53
C LEU A 83 -6.24 -0.86 -2.35
N TYR A 84 -7.05 -1.36 -3.29
CA TYR A 84 -6.73 -2.50 -4.13
C TYR A 84 -5.97 -2.10 -5.39
N THR A 85 -6.36 -1.02 -6.03
CA THR A 85 -5.79 -0.60 -7.30
C THR A 85 -4.53 0.23 -7.15
N GLN A 86 -4.58 1.37 -6.48
CA GLN A 86 -3.45 2.29 -6.36
C GLN A 86 -2.61 2.03 -5.11
N ALA A 87 -3.25 1.93 -3.94
CA ALA A 87 -2.54 1.84 -2.68
C ALA A 87 -2.07 0.42 -2.31
N SER A 88 -2.43 -0.62 -3.06
CA SER A 88 -2.04 -2.01 -2.77
C SER A 88 -0.52 -2.22 -2.64
N HIS A 89 0.29 -1.50 -3.44
CA HIS A 89 1.75 -1.52 -3.31
C HIS A 89 2.24 -0.99 -1.96
N TYR A 90 1.54 -0.01 -1.40
CA TYR A 90 1.90 0.62 -0.12
C TYR A 90 1.37 -0.18 1.06
N VAL A 91 0.19 -0.79 0.92
CA VAL A 91 -0.31 -1.79 1.88
C VAL A 91 0.67 -2.96 1.98
N ASP A 92 1.14 -3.46 0.85
CA ASP A 92 2.17 -4.49 0.78
C ASP A 92 3.50 -4.04 1.44
N MET A 93 3.94 -2.81 1.19
CA MET A 93 5.13 -2.26 1.83
C MET A 93 5.01 -2.13 3.35
N LEU A 94 3.85 -1.72 3.86
CA LEU A 94 3.60 -1.67 5.29
C LEU A 94 3.77 -3.06 5.92
N HIS A 95 3.18 -4.09 5.29
CA HIS A 95 3.37 -5.47 5.72
C HIS A 95 4.84 -5.92 5.58
N TYR A 96 5.51 -5.56 4.50
CA TYR A 96 6.92 -5.89 4.26
C TYR A 96 7.86 -5.28 5.32
N PHE A 97 7.60 -4.05 5.77
CA PHE A 97 8.41 -3.37 6.78
C PHE A 97 8.08 -3.80 8.20
N PHE A 98 6.81 -3.96 8.54
CA PHE A 98 6.36 -4.06 9.93
C PHE A 98 5.74 -5.41 10.31
N GLY A 99 5.52 -6.28 9.32
CA GLY A 99 4.91 -7.59 9.53
C GLY A 99 3.39 -7.54 9.65
N GLU A 100 2.81 -8.35 10.53
CA GLU A 100 1.37 -8.52 10.64
C GLU A 100 0.68 -7.34 11.32
N VAL A 101 -0.46 -6.94 10.77
CA VAL A 101 -1.36 -5.96 11.38
C VAL A 101 -2.05 -6.61 12.58
N GLU A 102 -1.95 -5.97 13.74
CA GLU A 102 -2.64 -6.38 14.98
C GLU A 102 -4.06 -5.80 15.04
N SER A 103 -4.19 -4.52 14.70
CA SER A 103 -5.48 -3.83 14.68
C SER A 103 -5.47 -2.65 13.72
N HIS A 104 -6.67 -2.27 13.27
CA HIS A 104 -6.85 -1.10 12.41
C HIS A 104 -8.17 -0.41 12.70
N LYS A 105 -8.21 0.89 12.43
CA LYS A 105 -9.41 1.71 12.32
C LYS A 105 -9.26 2.63 11.13
N GLY A 106 -10.33 2.82 10.38
CA GLY A 106 -10.30 3.71 9.22
C GLY A 106 -11.70 4.07 8.76
N GLU A 107 -11.75 5.15 8.02
CA GLU A 107 -12.92 5.64 7.34
C GLU A 107 -12.58 5.87 5.87
N GLY A 108 -13.56 5.68 5.02
CA GLY A 108 -13.42 5.90 3.60
C GLY A 108 -14.74 6.29 2.98
N GLY A 109 -14.68 6.73 1.74
CA GLY A 109 -15.86 7.10 1.01
C GLY A 109 -15.63 7.11 -0.48
N SER A 110 -16.73 7.19 -1.22
CA SER A 110 -16.72 7.50 -2.63
C SER A 110 -17.21 8.94 -2.79
N LEU A 111 -16.27 9.88 -2.97
CA LEU A 111 -16.56 11.30 -3.15
C LEU A 111 -17.14 11.58 -4.54
N ARG A 112 -16.84 10.71 -5.51
CA ARG A 112 -17.30 10.81 -6.90
C ARG A 112 -18.48 9.89 -7.23
N GLY A 113 -19.01 9.19 -6.21
CA GLY A 113 -20.21 8.36 -6.37
C GLY A 113 -19.96 6.99 -7.03
N PHE A 114 -18.71 6.48 -6.98
CA PHE A 114 -18.38 5.11 -7.43
C PHE A 114 -18.94 4.06 -6.45
N GLU A 115 -18.98 2.81 -6.86
CA GLU A 115 -19.41 1.69 -6.01
C GLU A 115 -18.35 1.34 -4.95
N VAL A 116 -17.13 1.82 -5.11
CA VAL A 116 -15.97 1.55 -4.24
C VAL A 116 -15.39 2.85 -3.69
N PHE A 117 -14.59 2.74 -2.64
CA PHE A 117 -13.94 3.91 -2.05
C PHE A 117 -12.83 4.46 -2.96
N ASP A 118 -12.91 5.73 -3.25
CA ASP A 118 -11.88 6.52 -3.93
C ASP A 118 -10.93 7.23 -2.93
N SER A 119 -11.36 7.34 -1.65
CA SER A 119 -10.60 7.95 -0.58
C SER A 119 -10.72 7.16 0.72
N VAL A 120 -9.58 6.91 1.39
CA VAL A 120 -9.49 6.18 2.67
C VAL A 120 -8.43 6.80 3.56
N SER A 121 -8.75 6.93 4.85
CA SER A 121 -7.79 7.24 5.91
C SER A 121 -7.88 6.16 7.00
N ALA A 122 -6.75 5.57 7.37
CA ALA A 122 -6.70 4.50 8.35
C ALA A 122 -5.54 4.66 9.33
N VAL A 123 -5.78 4.27 10.58
CA VAL A 123 -4.75 4.05 11.60
C VAL A 123 -4.52 2.55 11.72
N LEU A 124 -3.26 2.14 11.71
CA LEU A 124 -2.85 0.74 11.78
C LEU A 124 -1.88 0.54 12.95
N ARG A 125 -2.05 -0.57 13.67
CA ARG A 125 -1.09 -1.08 14.65
C ARG A 125 -0.57 -2.41 14.17
N PHE A 126 0.73 -2.58 14.20
CA PHE A 126 1.41 -3.82 13.85
C PHE A 126 1.86 -4.58 15.10
N ARG A 127 1.95 -5.92 15.01
CA ARG A 127 2.46 -6.76 16.11
C ARG A 127 3.90 -6.44 16.51
N SER A 128 4.68 -5.85 15.61
CA SER A 128 6.01 -5.31 15.89
C SER A 128 6.00 -4.10 16.84
N GLY A 129 4.83 -3.53 17.13
CA GLY A 129 4.63 -2.35 17.96
C GLY A 129 4.55 -1.03 17.18
N ALA A 130 4.86 -1.04 15.89
CA ALA A 130 4.72 0.15 15.05
C ALA A 130 3.26 0.58 14.91
N VAL A 131 3.00 1.89 15.01
CA VAL A 131 1.67 2.49 14.84
C VAL A 131 1.77 3.63 13.82
N GLY A 132 0.78 3.80 12.97
CA GLY A 132 0.80 4.92 12.03
C GLY A 132 -0.43 5.00 11.17
N THR A 133 -0.36 5.86 10.16
CA THR A 133 -1.47 6.16 9.27
C THR A 133 -1.17 5.77 7.84
N LEU A 134 -2.22 5.31 7.16
CA LEU A 134 -2.27 5.17 5.71
C LEU A 134 -3.40 6.07 5.19
N ASN A 135 -3.05 7.05 4.35
CA ASN A 135 -3.99 7.89 3.65
C ASN A 135 -3.85 7.63 2.15
N ALA A 136 -4.94 7.31 1.50
CA ALA A 136 -4.97 7.02 0.08
C ALA A 136 -6.18 7.69 -0.56
N THR A 137 -5.96 8.42 -1.64
CA THR A 137 -7.02 9.00 -2.46
C THR A 137 -6.62 9.05 -3.92
N VAL A 138 -7.60 9.03 -4.80
CA VAL A 138 -7.44 9.29 -6.24
C VAL A 138 -8.08 10.61 -6.69
N ASP A 139 -8.54 11.43 -5.73
CA ASP A 139 -9.30 12.66 -5.97
C ASP A 139 -8.48 13.95 -5.86
N VAL A 140 -7.16 13.85 -5.92
CA VAL A 140 -6.31 15.03 -5.96
C VAL A 140 -6.57 15.82 -7.26
N TYR A 141 -6.67 17.13 -7.15
CA TYR A 141 -6.96 18.00 -8.29
C TYR A 141 -5.85 17.97 -9.34
N GLU A 142 -6.24 17.82 -10.60
CA GLU A 142 -5.44 17.83 -11.84
C GLU A 142 -4.35 16.75 -11.95
N LYS A 143 -3.51 16.52 -10.95
CA LYS A 143 -2.35 15.62 -11.03
C LYS A 143 -2.01 14.96 -9.70
N ASN A 144 -1.24 13.89 -9.74
CA ASN A 144 -0.69 13.27 -8.53
C ASN A 144 0.05 14.31 -7.68
N PHE A 145 -0.30 14.39 -6.41
CA PHE A 145 0.30 15.36 -5.48
C PHE A 145 1.50 14.76 -4.75
N ALA A 146 1.30 13.63 -4.07
CA ALA A 146 2.35 13.04 -3.25
C ALA A 146 2.26 11.51 -3.21
N THR A 147 3.43 10.91 -3.10
CA THR A 147 3.65 9.56 -2.59
C THR A 147 4.75 9.68 -1.56
N GLU A 148 4.42 9.44 -0.29
CA GLU A 148 5.33 9.67 0.82
C GLU A 148 5.26 8.54 1.82
N PHE A 149 6.41 8.18 2.35
CA PHE A 149 6.54 7.21 3.41
C PHE A 149 7.53 7.72 4.46
N THR A 150 7.04 8.04 5.65
CA THR A 150 7.86 8.43 6.79
C THR A 150 7.90 7.32 7.82
N LEU A 151 9.08 7.02 8.32
CA LEU A 151 9.35 6.05 9.35
C LEU A 151 10.10 6.74 10.49
N ILE A 152 9.58 6.62 11.72
CA ILE A 152 10.15 7.18 12.95
C ILE A 152 10.53 6.01 13.83
N ALA A 153 11.82 5.90 14.12
CA ALA A 153 12.39 4.83 14.91
C ALA A 153 13.23 5.36 16.07
N GLU A 154 13.60 4.48 16.97
CA GLU A 154 14.39 4.78 18.16
C GLU A 154 15.75 5.45 17.84
N LYS A 155 16.37 5.07 16.72
CA LYS A 155 17.72 5.50 16.32
C LYS A 155 17.76 6.16 14.95
N GLY A 156 16.62 6.59 14.41
CA GLY A 156 16.59 7.27 13.13
C GLY A 156 15.18 7.62 12.65
N THR A 157 15.12 8.58 11.76
CA THR A 157 13.90 8.96 11.05
C THR A 157 14.23 8.99 9.56
N ILE A 158 13.38 8.38 8.76
CA ILE A 158 13.55 8.30 7.31
C ILE A 158 12.27 8.79 6.64
N ARG A 159 12.40 9.66 5.65
CA ARG A 159 11.30 10.04 4.76
C ARG A 159 11.67 9.75 3.32
N LEU A 160 10.88 8.91 2.70
CA LEU A 160 10.94 8.60 1.28
C LEU A 160 9.82 9.31 0.55
N SER A 161 10.08 9.76 -0.67
CA SER A 161 9.13 10.37 -1.58
C SER A 161 9.37 10.00 -3.03
N GLY A 162 8.66 10.67 -3.94
CA GLY A 162 8.69 10.39 -5.37
C GLY A 162 7.71 9.30 -5.77
N THR A 163 7.35 9.26 -7.05
CA THR A 163 6.28 8.38 -7.59
C THR A 163 6.43 6.92 -7.19
N ASN A 164 7.67 6.44 -7.05
CA ASN A 164 7.99 5.06 -6.68
C ASN A 164 8.80 5.00 -5.37
N LEU A 165 8.73 6.02 -4.51
CA LEU A 165 9.55 6.14 -3.29
C LEU A 165 11.06 6.05 -3.59
N ASN A 166 11.48 6.72 -4.65
CA ASN A 166 12.85 6.69 -5.16
C ASN A 166 13.67 7.95 -4.79
N GLN A 167 13.15 8.74 -3.87
CA GLN A 167 13.82 9.93 -3.33
C GLN A 167 13.88 9.84 -1.80
N ILE A 168 14.96 10.36 -1.23
CA ILE A 168 15.12 10.52 0.22
C ILE A 168 15.00 11.99 0.54
N ASP A 169 13.94 12.39 1.24
CA ASP A 169 13.74 13.77 1.67
C ASP A 169 14.37 14.03 3.03
N PHE A 170 14.46 13.00 3.84
CA PHE A 170 15.06 13.10 5.18
C PHE A 170 15.68 11.75 5.58
N TRP A 171 16.85 11.87 6.27
CA TRP A 171 17.59 10.71 6.79
C TRP A 171 18.21 11.05 8.13
#